data_fb4c0e3361e5ed81d3b0a5e343413b42
#
_entry.id   fb4c0e3361e5ed81d3b0a5e343413b42
#
_cell.length_a   1.000
_cell.length_b   1.000
_cell.length_c   1.000
_cell.angle_alpha   90.00
_cell.angle_beta   90.00
_cell.angle_gamma   90.00
#
_symmetry.space_group_name_H-M   'P 1'
#
loop_
_entity.id
_entity.type
_entity.pdbx_description
1 polymer ?
#
loop_
_entity_poly.entity_id
_entity_poly.type
_entity_poly.pdbx_seq_one_letter_code
_entity_poly.pdbx_strand_id
1 'polypeptide(L)'
;MRLGYACVNLSLGGKMRSLRLATLRERGLAYLQALVDENLALLAAILRWNLAQGISVFRISSDLVPLGSHPEVALEQIRFDPARVAEVRQLARAGRMRLSMHPGQYTLISADGPVWQSSYRDLCYHAEVMERLGLEGDIILHGGGVYGDRAATLRRILAHIDELPECAGGCAWRTMSAAGR
;
A
#
# COMPACT_ATOMS: atom_id res chain seq x y z
N MET A 1 -6.23 13.35 20.72
CA MET A 1 -5.10 12.59 20.13
C MET A 1 -5.66 11.35 19.46
N ARG A 2 -5.21 10.95 18.26
CA ARG A 2 -5.62 9.70 17.60
C ARG A 2 -4.54 8.65 17.81
N LEU A 3 -4.93 7.45 18.25
CA LEU A 3 -4.02 6.31 18.40
C LEU A 3 -4.01 5.49 17.13
N GLY A 4 -2.84 4.95 16.77
CA GLY A 4 -2.68 4.11 15.59
C GLY A 4 -1.41 3.27 15.61
N TYR A 5 -1.34 2.34 14.66
CA TYR A 5 -0.19 1.45 14.47
C TYR A 5 -0.07 1.02 13.00
N ALA A 6 1.00 0.30 12.67
CA ALA A 6 1.31 -0.10 11.31
C ALA A 6 1.24 -1.62 11.11
N CYS A 7 0.60 -2.04 10.04
CA CYS A 7 0.66 -3.34 9.37
C CYS A 7 0.24 -4.57 10.18
N VAL A 8 0.75 -4.76 11.41
CA VAL A 8 0.56 -6.01 12.16
C VAL A 8 -0.22 -5.76 13.45
N ASN A 9 -1.30 -6.52 13.63
CA ASN A 9 -2.04 -6.53 14.88
C ASN A 9 -1.66 -7.78 15.69
N LEU A 10 -0.86 -7.57 16.72
CA LEU A 10 -0.37 -8.68 17.56
C LEU A 10 -1.47 -9.32 18.42
N SER A 11 -2.53 -8.58 18.74
CA SER A 11 -3.64 -9.07 19.55
C SER A 11 -4.53 -10.06 18.80
N LEU A 12 -4.57 -9.98 17.46
CA LEU A 12 -5.31 -10.94 16.62
C LEU A 12 -4.48 -12.15 16.21
N GLY A 13 -3.19 -12.18 16.56
CA GLY A 13 -2.31 -13.32 16.29
C GLY A 13 -2.02 -13.59 14.80
N GLY A 14 -2.36 -12.66 13.90
CA GLY A 14 -2.19 -12.82 12.45
C GLY A 14 -1.41 -11.69 11.81
N LYS A 15 -0.71 -12.02 10.73
CA LYS A 15 -0.11 -11.08 9.79
C LYS A 15 -0.56 -11.42 8.38
N MET A 16 -0.57 -10.44 7.49
CA MET A 16 -0.87 -10.69 6.08
C MET A 16 0.10 -11.71 5.49
N ARG A 17 -0.45 -12.58 4.66
CA ARG A 17 0.30 -13.62 3.97
C ARG A 17 1.12 -12.99 2.87
N SER A 18 2.40 -13.29 2.83
CA SER A 18 3.29 -12.94 1.73
C SER A 18 3.52 -14.15 0.81
N LEU A 19 4.06 -13.92 -0.37
CA LEU A 19 4.34 -14.95 -1.36
C LEU A 19 5.74 -14.76 -1.94
N ARG A 20 6.45 -15.86 -2.17
CA ARG A 20 7.69 -15.85 -2.94
C ARG A 20 7.40 -16.05 -4.42
N LEU A 21 8.15 -15.39 -5.28
CA LEU A 21 7.98 -15.51 -6.73
C LEU A 21 8.09 -16.97 -7.23
N ALA A 22 9.02 -17.74 -6.69
CA ALA A 22 9.15 -19.16 -7.02
C ALA A 22 7.86 -19.95 -6.72
N THR A 23 7.22 -19.67 -5.57
CA THR A 23 5.95 -20.30 -5.21
C THR A 23 4.79 -19.82 -6.10
N LEU A 24 4.79 -18.55 -6.53
CA LEU A 24 3.81 -18.08 -7.50
C LEU A 24 3.94 -18.84 -8.82
N ARG A 25 5.16 -19.01 -9.33
CA ARG A 25 5.42 -19.76 -10.57
C ARG A 25 5.00 -21.22 -10.47
N GLU A 26 5.17 -21.84 -9.32
CA GLU A 26 4.78 -23.22 -9.05
C GLU A 26 3.26 -23.40 -8.89
N ARG A 27 2.60 -22.51 -8.14
CA ARG A 27 1.20 -22.67 -7.72
C ARG A 27 0.21 -21.83 -8.53
N GLY A 28 0.69 -20.84 -9.27
CA GLY A 28 -0.11 -20.01 -10.16
C GLY A 28 -0.98 -18.96 -9.47
N LEU A 29 -1.74 -18.24 -10.28
CA LEU A 29 -2.58 -17.11 -9.85
C LEU A 29 -3.73 -17.53 -8.92
N ALA A 30 -4.27 -18.75 -9.05
CA ALA A 30 -5.33 -19.22 -8.16
C ALA A 30 -4.88 -19.28 -6.69
N TYR A 31 -3.62 -19.67 -6.46
CA TYR A 31 -3.05 -19.66 -5.12
C TYR A 31 -2.83 -18.23 -4.61
N LEU A 32 -2.35 -17.32 -5.46
CA LEU A 32 -2.24 -15.91 -5.11
C LEU A 32 -3.61 -15.33 -4.74
N GLN A 33 -4.67 -15.63 -5.52
CA GLN A 33 -6.02 -15.17 -5.24
C GLN A 33 -6.50 -15.64 -3.85
N ALA A 34 -6.27 -16.92 -3.49
CA ALA A 34 -6.62 -17.41 -2.16
C ALA A 34 -5.91 -16.64 -1.03
N LEU A 35 -4.63 -16.29 -1.21
CA LEU A 35 -3.90 -15.48 -0.24
C LEU A 35 -4.47 -14.05 -0.14
N VAL A 36 -4.88 -13.46 -1.26
CA VAL A 36 -5.53 -12.13 -1.27
C VAL A 36 -6.85 -12.17 -0.52
N ASP A 37 -7.66 -13.21 -0.72
CA ASP A 37 -8.93 -13.39 0.01
C ASP A 37 -8.71 -13.53 1.52
N GLU A 38 -7.69 -14.30 1.95
CA GLU A 38 -7.27 -14.39 3.36
C GLU A 38 -6.81 -13.02 3.90
N ASN A 39 -6.02 -12.27 3.14
CA ASN A 39 -5.49 -10.97 3.55
C ASN A 39 -6.60 -9.91 3.65
N LEU A 40 -7.57 -9.91 2.73
CA LEU A 40 -8.76 -9.05 2.82
C LEU A 40 -9.62 -9.37 4.03
N ALA A 41 -9.81 -10.67 4.33
CA ALA A 41 -10.53 -11.09 5.53
C ALA A 41 -9.81 -10.64 6.81
N LEU A 42 -8.49 -10.75 6.85
CA LEU A 42 -7.68 -10.27 7.97
C LEU A 42 -7.75 -8.73 8.10
N LEU A 43 -7.71 -7.98 6.99
CA LEU A 43 -7.87 -6.53 7.02
C LEU A 43 -9.21 -6.14 7.66
N ALA A 44 -10.32 -6.77 7.26
CA ALA A 44 -11.63 -6.51 7.86
C ALA A 44 -11.64 -6.85 9.36
N ALA A 45 -11.02 -7.95 9.77
CA ALA A 45 -10.90 -8.32 11.18
C ALA A 45 -10.08 -7.30 11.98
N ILE A 46 -8.97 -6.79 11.43
CA ILE A 46 -8.14 -5.75 12.03
C ILE A 46 -8.96 -4.46 12.21
N LEU A 47 -9.68 -4.00 11.17
CA LEU A 47 -10.45 -2.76 11.26
C LEU A 47 -11.62 -2.89 12.25
N ARG A 48 -12.26 -4.06 12.34
CA ARG A 48 -13.30 -4.33 13.34
C ARG A 48 -12.72 -4.28 14.75
N TRP A 49 -11.57 -4.88 14.97
CA TRP A 49 -10.87 -4.82 16.26
C TRP A 49 -10.46 -3.38 16.61
N ASN A 50 -9.89 -2.65 15.63
CA ASN A 50 -9.53 -1.25 15.81
C ASN A 50 -10.73 -0.39 16.22
N LEU A 51 -11.89 -0.58 15.57
CA LEU A 51 -13.13 0.10 15.91
C LEU A 51 -13.53 -0.18 17.36
N ALA A 52 -13.49 -1.44 17.79
CA ALA A 52 -13.82 -1.84 19.17
C ALA A 52 -12.83 -1.27 20.22
N GLN A 53 -11.57 -1.04 19.85
CA GLN A 53 -10.54 -0.49 20.74
C GLN A 53 -10.41 1.05 20.65
N GLY A 54 -11.23 1.73 19.84
CA GLY A 54 -11.13 3.18 19.64
C GLY A 54 -9.87 3.62 18.88
N ILE A 55 -9.23 2.71 18.14
CA ILE A 55 -8.06 3.00 17.32
C ILE A 55 -8.52 3.51 15.96
N SER A 56 -8.09 4.71 15.58
CA SER A 56 -8.55 5.39 14.37
C SER A 56 -7.46 5.75 13.37
N VAL A 57 -6.25 5.25 13.54
CA VAL A 57 -5.15 5.39 12.56
C VAL A 57 -4.55 4.01 12.31
N PHE A 58 -4.50 3.58 11.05
CA PHE A 58 -3.92 2.28 10.71
C PHE A 58 -3.20 2.35 9.36
N ARG A 59 -2.04 1.72 9.28
CA ARG A 59 -1.31 1.52 8.04
C ARG A 59 -1.57 0.12 7.51
N ILE A 60 -2.18 0.04 6.33
CA ILE A 60 -2.41 -1.22 5.61
C ILE A 60 -1.07 -1.74 5.09
N SER A 61 -0.84 -3.04 5.21
CA SER A 61 0.36 -3.69 4.69
C SER A 61 0.39 -3.70 3.15
N SER A 62 1.57 -3.50 2.57
CA SER A 62 1.79 -3.71 1.14
C SER A 62 1.60 -5.17 0.70
N ASP A 63 1.61 -6.13 1.64
CA ASP A 63 1.31 -7.53 1.37
C ASP A 63 -0.19 -7.82 1.19
N LEU A 64 -1.06 -6.81 1.13
CA LEU A 64 -2.50 -7.06 0.87
C LEU A 64 -2.69 -7.87 -0.40
N VAL A 65 -1.96 -7.53 -1.46
CA VAL A 65 -1.76 -8.39 -2.62
C VAL A 65 -0.27 -8.76 -2.69
N PRO A 66 0.11 -9.98 -2.29
CA PRO A 66 1.50 -10.41 -2.37
C PRO A 66 2.05 -10.31 -3.79
N LEU A 67 3.24 -9.74 -3.95
CA LEU A 67 3.86 -9.48 -5.26
C LEU A 67 3.05 -8.56 -6.19
N GLY A 68 2.11 -7.77 -5.69
CA GLY A 68 1.17 -7.00 -6.51
C GLY A 68 1.83 -5.96 -7.42
N SER A 69 3.06 -5.49 -7.11
CA SER A 69 3.86 -4.62 -8.00
C SER A 69 4.82 -5.37 -8.92
N HIS A 70 4.88 -6.72 -8.82
CA HIS A 70 5.80 -7.52 -9.62
C HIS A 70 5.29 -7.68 -11.06
N PRO A 71 6.15 -7.56 -12.10
CA PRO A 71 5.71 -7.63 -13.51
C PRO A 71 5.02 -8.94 -13.92
N GLU A 72 5.24 -10.04 -13.18
CA GLU A 72 4.55 -11.32 -13.43
C GLU A 72 3.16 -11.40 -12.80
N VAL A 73 2.75 -10.37 -12.06
CA VAL A 73 1.40 -10.28 -11.47
C VAL A 73 0.59 -9.24 -12.22
N ALA A 74 -0.37 -9.69 -13.00
CA ALA A 74 -1.36 -8.83 -13.63
C ALA A 74 -2.44 -8.51 -12.59
N LEU A 75 -2.35 -7.33 -11.97
CA LEU A 75 -3.20 -6.96 -10.84
C LEU A 75 -4.69 -6.92 -11.22
N GLU A 76 -5.00 -6.62 -12.49
CA GLU A 76 -6.35 -6.66 -13.05
C GLU A 76 -6.99 -8.06 -13.04
N GLN A 77 -6.19 -9.12 -12.97
CA GLN A 77 -6.68 -10.50 -12.85
C GLN A 77 -6.98 -10.91 -11.40
N ILE A 78 -6.51 -10.13 -10.45
CA ILE A 78 -6.77 -10.36 -9.02
C ILE A 78 -8.09 -9.70 -8.66
N ARG A 79 -9.00 -10.47 -8.07
CA ARG A 79 -10.32 -9.99 -7.67
C ARG A 79 -10.34 -9.67 -6.18
N PHE A 80 -11.00 -8.59 -5.82
CA PHE A 80 -11.36 -8.29 -4.44
C PHE A 80 -12.83 -8.66 -4.24
N ASP A 81 -13.13 -9.49 -3.25
CA ASP A 81 -14.51 -9.84 -2.92
C ASP A 81 -15.31 -8.58 -2.59
N PRO A 82 -16.37 -8.27 -3.36
CA PRO A 82 -17.15 -7.05 -3.17
C PRO A 82 -17.77 -6.92 -1.78
N ALA A 83 -18.19 -8.04 -1.18
CA ALA A 83 -18.77 -8.04 0.15
C ALA A 83 -17.73 -7.66 1.20
N ARG A 84 -16.51 -8.17 1.05
CA ARG A 84 -15.39 -7.85 1.94
C ARG A 84 -14.91 -6.41 1.78
N VAL A 85 -14.87 -5.91 0.55
CA VAL A 85 -14.58 -4.50 0.26
C VAL A 85 -15.62 -3.58 0.90
N ALA A 86 -16.90 -3.91 0.76
CA ALA A 86 -17.99 -3.14 1.39
C ALA A 86 -17.86 -3.12 2.92
N GLU A 87 -17.52 -4.25 3.53
CA GLU A 87 -17.26 -4.35 4.97
C GLU A 87 -16.07 -3.47 5.41
N VAL A 88 -14.95 -3.53 4.71
CA VAL A 88 -13.75 -2.71 4.98
C VAL A 88 -14.10 -1.22 4.92
N ARG A 89 -14.84 -0.78 3.90
CA ARG A 89 -15.31 0.62 3.76
C ARG A 89 -16.22 1.04 4.91
N GLN A 90 -17.17 0.18 5.28
CA GLN A 90 -18.10 0.46 6.38
C GLN A 90 -17.36 0.62 7.70
N LEU A 91 -16.43 -0.27 8.03
CA LEU A 91 -15.62 -0.21 9.25
C LEU A 91 -14.74 1.04 9.29
N ALA A 92 -14.08 1.37 8.18
CA ALA A 92 -13.25 2.56 8.06
C ALA A 92 -14.07 3.86 8.31
N ARG A 93 -15.27 3.96 7.72
CA ARG A 93 -16.18 5.10 7.90
C ARG A 93 -16.72 5.17 9.32
N ALA A 94 -17.20 4.06 9.88
CA ALA A 94 -17.74 4.00 11.24
C ALA A 94 -16.70 4.45 12.28
N GLY A 95 -15.45 4.04 12.11
CA GLY A 95 -14.31 4.43 12.96
C GLY A 95 -13.71 5.79 12.63
N ARG A 96 -14.18 6.48 11.59
CA ARG A 96 -13.51 7.67 11.02
C ARG A 96 -12.01 7.45 10.90
N MET A 97 -11.63 6.27 10.42
CA MET A 97 -10.25 5.84 10.43
C MET A 97 -9.44 6.59 9.35
N ARG A 98 -8.27 7.08 9.75
CA ARG A 98 -7.24 7.52 8.80
C ARG A 98 -6.42 6.30 8.40
N LEU A 99 -6.55 5.91 7.16
CA LEU A 99 -5.83 4.77 6.61
C LEU A 99 -4.65 5.27 5.77
N SER A 100 -3.61 4.48 5.68
CA SER A 100 -2.46 4.77 4.83
C SER A 100 -1.83 3.49 4.32
N MET A 101 -1.08 3.60 3.23
CA MET A 101 -0.14 2.58 2.77
C MET A 101 1.28 3.16 2.72
N HIS A 102 2.27 2.31 2.73
CA HIS A 102 3.66 2.71 2.71
C HIS A 102 4.45 1.75 1.83
N PRO A 103 4.79 2.15 0.60
CA PRO A 103 5.72 1.43 -0.25
C PRO A 103 7.02 1.12 0.48
N GLY A 104 7.66 0.04 0.11
CA GLY A 104 8.90 -0.40 0.75
C GLY A 104 10.06 0.60 0.59
N GLN A 105 11.09 0.42 1.41
CA GLN A 105 12.28 1.30 1.42
C GLN A 105 13.06 1.33 0.09
N TYR A 106 12.79 0.41 -0.82
CA TYR A 106 13.40 0.36 -2.15
C TYR A 106 12.59 1.10 -3.21
N THR A 107 11.42 1.63 -2.85
CA THR A 107 10.59 2.48 -3.71
C THR A 107 11.07 3.91 -3.57
N LEU A 108 11.86 4.37 -4.53
CA LEU A 108 12.65 5.61 -4.46
C LEU A 108 12.18 6.60 -5.51
N ILE A 109 11.44 7.62 -5.11
CA ILE A 109 10.99 8.69 -6.01
C ILE A 109 12.15 9.55 -6.55
N SER A 110 13.31 9.56 -5.87
CA SER A 110 14.50 10.28 -6.30
C SER A 110 15.38 9.51 -7.30
N ALA A 111 15.08 8.22 -7.54
CA ALA A 111 15.86 7.37 -8.42
C ALA A 111 15.60 7.68 -9.89
N ASP A 112 16.39 7.07 -10.77
CA ASP A 112 16.32 7.20 -12.21
C ASP A 112 16.33 5.84 -12.92
N GLY A 113 16.02 5.81 -14.22
CA GLY A 113 16.10 4.63 -15.05
C GLY A 113 15.31 3.42 -14.53
N PRO A 114 15.89 2.20 -14.51
CA PRO A 114 15.18 0.99 -14.11
C PRO A 114 14.68 1.01 -12.66
N VAL A 115 15.39 1.71 -11.76
CA VAL A 115 14.98 1.84 -10.35
C VAL A 115 13.73 2.70 -10.24
N TRP A 116 13.66 3.80 -11.00
CA TRP A 116 12.44 4.62 -11.07
C TRP A 116 11.28 3.80 -11.66
N GLN A 117 11.49 3.10 -12.76
CA GLN A 117 10.44 2.28 -13.38
C GLN A 117 9.87 1.23 -12.41
N SER A 118 10.74 0.59 -11.60
CA SER A 118 10.31 -0.34 -10.57
C SER A 118 9.54 0.36 -9.46
N SER A 119 10.02 1.52 -9.03
CA SER A 119 9.37 2.35 -8.02
C SER A 119 8.00 2.84 -8.49
N TYR A 120 7.90 3.29 -9.73
CA TYR A 120 6.65 3.74 -10.33
C TYR A 120 5.59 2.63 -10.34
N ARG A 121 5.95 1.40 -10.75
CA ARG A 121 5.01 0.25 -10.68
C ARG A 121 4.55 -0.03 -9.26
N ASP A 122 5.45 0.07 -8.28
CA ASP A 122 5.09 -0.14 -6.88
C ASP A 122 4.15 0.97 -6.36
N LEU A 123 4.35 2.20 -6.80
CA LEU A 123 3.46 3.33 -6.49
C LEU A 123 2.08 3.15 -7.14
N CYS A 124 2.03 2.76 -8.41
CA CYS A 124 0.76 2.45 -9.09
C CYS A 124 0.00 1.32 -8.38
N TYR A 125 0.69 0.27 -7.95
CA TYR A 125 0.11 -0.80 -7.16
C TYR A 125 -0.58 -0.28 -5.89
N HIS A 126 0.10 0.56 -5.11
CA HIS A 126 -0.47 1.11 -3.88
C HIS A 126 -1.67 2.01 -4.14
N ALA A 127 -1.62 2.83 -5.19
CA ALA A 127 -2.74 3.67 -5.61
C ALA A 127 -3.95 2.82 -6.01
N GLU A 128 -3.75 1.81 -6.86
CA GLU A 128 -4.81 0.92 -7.31
C GLU A 128 -5.45 0.13 -6.17
N VAL A 129 -4.66 -0.36 -5.21
CA VAL A 129 -5.20 -1.05 -4.04
C VAL A 129 -6.12 -0.12 -3.22
N MET A 130 -5.71 1.11 -2.95
CA MET A 130 -6.52 2.09 -2.22
C MET A 130 -7.81 2.42 -2.99
N GLU A 131 -7.73 2.60 -4.29
CA GLU A 131 -8.88 2.86 -5.17
C GLU A 131 -9.85 1.67 -5.17
N ARG A 132 -9.38 0.46 -5.40
CA ARG A 132 -10.20 -0.76 -5.41
C ARG A 132 -10.89 -1.02 -4.07
N LEU A 133 -10.22 -0.70 -2.96
CA LEU A 133 -10.83 -0.69 -1.64
C LEU A 133 -11.82 0.47 -1.45
N GLY A 134 -11.76 1.52 -2.29
CA GLY A 134 -12.56 2.75 -2.16
C GLY A 134 -12.30 3.46 -0.84
N LEU A 135 -11.05 3.53 -0.44
CA LEU A 135 -10.59 4.14 0.79
C LEU A 135 -9.93 5.48 0.50
N GLU A 136 -10.33 6.49 1.26
CA GLU A 136 -9.58 7.73 1.37
C GLU A 136 -8.39 7.54 2.31
N GLY A 137 -7.21 8.06 1.92
CA GLY A 137 -6.04 7.90 2.77
C GLY A 137 -4.75 8.44 2.16
N ASP A 138 -3.64 8.14 2.80
CA ASP A 138 -2.33 8.64 2.40
C ASP A 138 -1.45 7.49 1.89
N ILE A 139 -0.73 7.71 0.78
CA ILE A 139 0.39 6.86 0.38
C ILE A 139 1.68 7.60 0.76
N ILE A 140 2.44 7.01 1.69
CA ILE A 140 3.58 7.66 2.30
C ILE A 140 4.84 7.22 1.56
N LEU A 141 5.56 8.18 0.96
CA LEU A 141 6.73 7.93 0.14
C LEU A 141 8.03 8.21 0.89
N HIS A 142 9.04 7.40 0.63
CA HIS A 142 10.41 7.76 0.95
C HIS A 142 10.94 8.76 -0.08
N GLY A 143 11.53 9.87 0.38
CA GLY A 143 12.18 10.85 -0.51
C GLY A 143 13.41 10.29 -1.22
N GLY A 144 13.98 9.20 -0.71
CA GLY A 144 15.21 8.60 -1.24
C GLY A 144 16.48 9.40 -0.89
N GLY A 145 17.59 8.99 -1.49
CA GLY A 145 18.88 9.65 -1.31
C GLY A 145 19.13 10.79 -2.29
N VAL A 146 20.12 11.60 -1.98
CA VAL A 146 20.69 12.56 -2.92
C VAL A 146 21.72 11.83 -3.78
N TYR A 147 21.45 11.74 -5.08
CA TYR A 147 22.36 11.13 -6.05
C TYR A 147 23.12 12.25 -6.79
N GLY A 148 24.30 12.58 -6.30
CA GLY A 148 25.13 13.64 -6.84
C GLY A 148 24.67 15.04 -6.42
N ASP A 149 24.06 15.81 -7.36
CA ASP A 149 23.57 17.16 -7.11
C ASP A 149 22.16 17.17 -6.48
N ARG A 150 22.04 17.88 -5.35
CA ARG A 150 20.77 18.03 -4.62
C ARG A 150 19.69 18.75 -5.47
N ALA A 151 20.08 19.77 -6.21
CA ALA A 151 19.12 20.54 -7.02
C ALA A 151 18.60 19.68 -8.19
N ALA A 152 19.46 18.90 -8.83
CA ALA A 152 19.06 17.96 -9.87
C ALA A 152 18.14 16.86 -9.32
N THR A 153 18.45 16.34 -8.12
CA THR A 153 17.61 15.35 -7.44
C THR A 153 16.21 15.90 -7.13
N LEU A 154 16.11 17.15 -6.63
CA LEU A 154 14.83 17.79 -6.36
C LEU A 154 14.01 17.99 -7.64
N ARG A 155 14.64 18.46 -8.73
CA ARG A 155 13.94 18.60 -10.04
C ARG A 155 13.38 17.25 -10.52
N ARG A 156 14.15 16.17 -10.37
CA ARG A 156 13.71 14.82 -10.73
C ARG A 156 12.52 14.34 -9.88
N ILE A 157 12.59 14.56 -8.56
CA ILE A 157 11.48 14.23 -7.66
C ILE A 157 10.20 14.98 -8.07
N LEU A 158 10.29 16.27 -8.39
CA LEU A 158 9.14 17.06 -8.83
C LEU A 158 8.57 16.52 -10.15
N ALA A 159 9.44 16.22 -11.14
CA ALA A 159 9.00 15.62 -12.39
C ALA A 159 8.29 14.28 -12.17
N HIS A 160 8.84 13.42 -11.30
CA HIS A 160 8.23 12.12 -10.98
C HIS A 160 6.92 12.25 -10.21
N ILE A 161 6.75 13.28 -9.37
CA ILE A 161 5.46 13.56 -8.71
C ILE A 161 4.39 13.86 -9.75
N ASP A 162 4.71 14.62 -10.79
CA ASP A 162 3.79 14.98 -11.87
C ASP A 162 3.41 13.74 -12.73
N GLU A 163 4.26 12.70 -12.74
CA GLU A 163 3.98 11.43 -13.43
C GLU A 163 3.13 10.46 -12.61
N LEU A 164 2.96 10.70 -11.30
CA LEU A 164 2.22 9.78 -10.43
C LEU A 164 0.74 9.72 -10.84
N PRO A 165 0.11 8.51 -10.78
CA PRO A 165 -1.28 8.38 -11.12
C PRO A 165 -2.16 9.23 -10.20
N GLU A 166 -3.18 9.85 -10.75
CA GLU A 166 -4.23 10.47 -9.96
C GLU A 166 -4.95 9.39 -9.15
N CYS A 167 -5.06 9.60 -7.85
CA CYS A 167 -5.81 8.68 -7.00
C CYS A 167 -7.29 9.06 -7.04
N ALA A 168 -8.05 8.44 -7.92
CA ALA A 168 -9.49 8.72 -8.11
C ALA A 168 -10.32 8.47 -6.84
N GLY A 169 -9.82 7.67 -5.90
CA GLY A 169 -10.48 7.34 -4.62
C GLY A 169 -10.25 8.32 -3.48
N GLY A 170 -9.60 9.49 -3.71
CA GLY A 170 -9.30 10.46 -2.65
C GLY A 170 -8.07 10.13 -1.80
N CYS A 171 -7.19 9.23 -2.23
CA CYS A 171 -5.90 9.07 -1.59
C CYS A 171 -4.93 10.19 -2.00
N ALA A 172 -4.06 10.60 -1.09
CA ALA A 172 -3.08 11.65 -1.31
C ALA A 172 -1.65 11.08 -1.22
N TRP A 173 -0.79 11.52 -2.13
CA TRP A 173 0.64 11.28 -2.05
C TRP A 173 1.25 12.17 -0.97
N ARG A 174 2.00 11.57 -0.04
CA ARG A 174 2.71 12.31 1.01
C ARG A 174 4.15 11.88 1.06
N THR A 175 5.06 12.82 0.92
CA THR A 175 6.49 12.56 1.14
C THR A 175 6.78 12.55 2.64
N MET A 176 7.49 11.54 3.12
CA MET A 176 8.19 11.63 4.38
C MET A 176 9.38 12.58 4.16
N SER A 177 9.31 13.74 4.74
CA SER A 177 10.49 14.59 4.88
C SER A 177 11.53 13.77 5.66
N ALA A 178 12.64 13.43 5.03
CA ALA A 178 13.83 13.11 5.78
C ALA A 178 14.15 14.36 6.59
N ALA A 179 13.80 14.33 7.88
CA ALA A 179 14.25 15.36 8.81
C ALA A 179 15.77 15.47 8.64
N GLY A 180 16.19 16.64 8.20
CA GLY A 180 17.57 16.88 7.83
C GLY A 180 18.57 16.55 8.93
N ARG A 181 19.73 16.13 8.53
CA ARG A 181 21.00 16.59 9.10
C ARG A 181 21.93 16.91 7.96
#